data_82175eeefe3f7a44cbdc2c0952d2c8a0
#
_entry.id   82175eeefe3f7a44cbdc2c0952d2c8a0
#
_cell.length_a   1.000
_cell.length_b   1.000
_cell.length_c   1.000
_cell.angle_alpha   90.00
_cell.angle_beta   90.00
_cell.angle_gamma   90.00
#
_symmetry.space_group_name_H-M   'P 1'
#
loop_
_entity.id
_entity.type
_entity.pdbx_description
1 polymer ?
#
loop_
_entity_poly.entity_id
_entity_poly.type
_entity_poly.pdbx_seq_one_letter_code
_entity_poly.pdbx_strand_id
1 'polypeptide(L)'
;MKKLEILNLRGNKIVDIKVLEKVNFKELKKLSLSDNKISDIKVLGKVKFEKLEILDLSQNKISDINILEKVNFKELKQLGLFNNNISDIKVLEKVKFEKLEELNLPGNKISDINILEKVNFQELKVP
;
A
#
# COMPACT_ATOMS: atom_id res chain seq x y z
N MET A 1 17.22 5.16 -20.74
CA MET A 1 16.33 5.19 -19.60
C MET A 1 16.42 3.93 -18.78
N LYS A 2 16.54 4.09 -17.53
CA LYS A 2 16.72 2.95 -16.67
C LYS A 2 15.40 2.27 -16.33
N LYS A 3 15.48 0.95 -16.26
CA LYS A 3 14.34 0.12 -15.89
C LYS A 3 14.43 -0.20 -14.41
N LEU A 4 14.14 0.80 -13.59
CA LEU A 4 14.19 0.62 -12.16
C LEU A 4 13.10 -0.35 -11.73
N GLU A 5 13.49 -1.46 -11.10
CA GLU A 5 12.53 -2.48 -10.66
C GLU A 5 12.32 -2.46 -9.15
N ILE A 6 13.31 -2.03 -8.40
CA ILE A 6 13.23 -2.00 -6.93
C ILE A 6 13.68 -0.63 -6.43
N LEU A 7 12.83 0.02 -5.64
CA LEU A 7 13.18 1.25 -4.95
C LEU A 7 12.97 1.04 -3.46
N ASN A 8 14.05 1.06 -2.72
CA ASN A 8 14.00 0.85 -1.28
C ASN A 8 14.45 2.11 -0.55
N LEU A 9 13.50 2.78 0.09
CA LEU A 9 13.74 4.00 0.84
C LEU A 9 13.43 3.80 2.33
N ARG A 10 13.52 2.56 2.80
CA ARG A 10 13.23 2.23 4.18
C ARG A 10 14.17 2.95 5.14
N GLY A 11 13.64 3.33 6.29
CA GLY A 11 14.46 3.83 7.38
C GLY A 11 14.98 5.25 7.17
N ASN A 12 14.19 6.09 6.53
CA ASN A 12 14.54 7.50 6.34
C ASN A 12 13.60 8.39 7.18
N LYS A 13 13.47 9.64 6.82
CA LYS A 13 12.61 10.59 7.52
C LYS A 13 11.62 11.23 6.56
N ILE A 14 11.16 10.44 5.60
CA ILE A 14 10.28 10.93 4.54
C ILE A 14 8.90 11.22 5.10
N VAL A 15 8.38 12.40 4.80
CA VAL A 15 7.02 12.82 5.15
C VAL A 15 6.17 12.95 3.90
N ASP A 16 6.71 13.57 2.85
CA ASP A 16 5.97 13.93 1.64
C ASP A 16 6.40 13.04 0.48
N ILE A 17 5.44 12.33 -0.09
CA ILE A 17 5.69 11.44 -1.24
C ILE A 17 4.96 11.91 -2.50
N LYS A 18 4.55 13.18 -2.56
CA LYS A 18 3.81 13.70 -3.71
C LYS A 18 4.58 13.62 -5.01
N VAL A 19 5.90 13.62 -4.95
CA VAL A 19 6.74 13.52 -6.15
C VAL A 19 6.51 12.22 -6.90
N LEU A 20 5.96 11.21 -6.25
CA LEU A 20 5.75 9.91 -6.90
C LEU A 20 4.79 9.99 -8.08
N GLU A 21 3.91 10.99 -8.15
CA GLU A 21 3.03 11.12 -9.31
C GLU A 21 3.78 11.59 -10.57
N LYS A 22 4.98 12.12 -10.38
CA LYS A 22 5.77 12.66 -11.49
C LYS A 22 6.88 11.74 -11.94
N VAL A 23 7.16 10.67 -11.21
CA VAL A 23 8.22 9.75 -11.60
C VAL A 23 7.66 8.74 -12.59
N ASN A 24 8.51 8.31 -13.51
CA ASN A 24 8.11 7.42 -14.59
C ASN A 24 8.82 6.06 -14.43
N PHE A 25 8.45 5.35 -13.37
CA PHE A 25 9.04 4.04 -13.06
C PHE A 25 8.11 2.93 -13.53
N LYS A 26 8.04 2.76 -14.84
CA LYS A 26 7.10 1.80 -15.46
C LYS A 26 7.42 0.35 -15.14
N GLU A 27 8.68 0.06 -14.81
CA GLU A 27 9.11 -1.31 -14.53
C GLU A 27 9.18 -1.60 -13.03
N LEU A 28 8.75 -0.66 -12.20
CA LEU A 28 8.87 -0.80 -10.74
C LEU A 28 8.01 -1.95 -10.25
N LYS A 29 8.63 -2.91 -9.59
CA LYS A 29 7.97 -4.08 -9.02
C LYS A 29 7.91 -4.06 -7.50
N LYS A 30 8.86 -3.41 -6.87
CA LYS A 30 8.91 -3.32 -5.42
C LYS A 30 9.23 -1.91 -4.96
N LEU A 31 8.37 -1.38 -4.11
CA LEU A 31 8.56 -0.07 -3.48
C LEU A 31 8.46 -0.25 -1.98
N SER A 32 9.54 0.06 -1.29
CA SER A 32 9.53 0.08 0.18
C SER A 32 9.74 1.50 0.68
N LEU A 33 8.76 1.97 1.42
CA LEU A 33 8.79 3.25 2.11
C LEU A 33 8.62 3.04 3.62
N SER A 34 8.88 1.82 4.10
CA SER A 34 8.67 1.49 5.49
C SER A 34 9.62 2.27 6.39
N ASP A 35 9.21 2.43 7.64
CA ASP A 35 10.01 3.11 8.66
C ASP A 35 10.38 4.53 8.23
N ASN A 36 9.36 5.30 7.94
CA ASN A 36 9.45 6.73 7.63
C ASN A 36 8.39 7.47 8.47
N LYS A 37 8.01 8.67 8.05
CA LYS A 37 7.05 9.49 8.79
C LYS A 37 5.88 9.90 7.90
N ILE A 38 5.48 9.02 7.00
CA ILE A 38 4.43 9.29 6.02
C ILE A 38 3.06 9.17 6.68
N SER A 39 2.20 10.15 6.45
CA SER A 39 0.81 10.10 6.88
C SER A 39 -0.15 10.20 5.70
N ASP A 40 0.18 10.99 4.69
CA ASP A 40 -0.68 11.23 3.53
C ASP A 40 -0.22 10.37 2.36
N ILE A 41 -1.08 9.43 1.95
CA ILE A 41 -0.79 8.54 0.82
C ILE A 41 -1.75 8.76 -0.35
N LYS A 42 -2.41 9.93 -0.40
CA LYS A 42 -3.38 10.20 -1.47
C LYS A 42 -2.77 10.19 -2.86
N VAL A 43 -1.47 10.48 -2.96
CA VAL A 43 -0.76 10.46 -4.24
C VAL A 43 -0.80 9.08 -4.90
N LEU A 44 -0.98 8.02 -4.11
CA LEU A 44 -1.01 6.67 -4.67
C LEU A 44 -2.16 6.47 -5.67
N GLY A 45 -3.19 7.32 -5.61
CA GLY A 45 -4.25 7.29 -6.60
C GLY A 45 -3.85 7.85 -7.96
N LYS A 46 -2.69 8.48 -8.03
CA LYS A 46 -2.20 9.13 -9.25
C LYS A 46 -0.93 8.53 -9.82
N VAL A 47 -0.31 7.61 -9.08
CA VAL A 47 0.93 6.98 -9.56
C VAL A 47 0.60 5.95 -10.64
N LYS A 48 1.58 5.68 -11.50
CA LYS A 48 1.41 4.77 -12.63
C LYS A 48 2.38 3.59 -12.52
N PHE A 49 2.36 2.92 -11.40
CA PHE A 49 3.22 1.75 -11.15
C PHE A 49 2.46 0.48 -11.53
N GLU A 50 2.29 0.29 -12.84
CA GLU A 50 1.45 -0.78 -13.36
C GLU A 50 1.96 -2.19 -13.06
N LYS A 51 3.26 -2.33 -12.81
CA LYS A 51 3.87 -3.63 -12.54
C LYS A 51 4.19 -3.86 -11.07
N LEU A 52 3.73 -2.95 -10.20
CA LEU A 52 4.06 -3.04 -8.78
C LEU A 52 3.48 -4.31 -8.17
N GLU A 53 4.34 -5.12 -7.56
CA GLU A 53 3.94 -6.37 -6.91
C GLU A 53 4.04 -6.28 -5.39
N ILE A 54 4.95 -5.49 -4.88
CA ILE A 54 5.16 -5.34 -3.44
C ILE A 54 5.19 -3.87 -3.07
N LEU A 55 4.32 -3.48 -2.17
CA LEU A 55 4.29 -2.12 -1.62
C LEU A 55 4.35 -2.22 -0.11
N ASP A 56 5.41 -1.71 0.48
CA ASP A 56 5.58 -1.73 1.93
C ASP A 56 5.53 -0.31 2.48
N LEU A 57 4.45 -0.03 3.19
CA LEU A 57 4.21 1.26 3.86
C LEU A 57 4.19 1.09 5.37
N SER A 58 4.73 0.00 5.87
CA SER A 58 4.69 -0.30 7.29
C SER A 58 5.53 0.68 8.09
N GLN A 59 5.24 0.80 9.39
CA GLN A 59 5.99 1.66 10.31
C GLN A 59 6.03 3.12 9.84
N ASN A 60 4.85 3.64 9.57
CA ASN A 60 4.64 5.05 9.23
C ASN A 60 3.56 5.62 10.16
N LYS A 61 2.93 6.71 9.75
CA LYS A 61 1.90 7.38 10.53
C LYS A 61 0.58 7.45 9.76
N ILE A 62 0.31 6.45 8.94
CA ILE A 62 -0.87 6.42 8.08
C ILE A 62 -2.09 6.07 8.90
N SER A 63 -3.16 6.86 8.74
CA SER A 63 -4.45 6.56 9.36
C SER A 63 -5.54 6.39 8.31
N ASP A 64 -5.53 7.18 7.26
CA ASP A 64 -6.55 7.16 6.21
C ASP A 64 -6.03 6.36 5.01
N ILE A 65 -6.68 5.22 4.75
CA ILE A 65 -6.33 4.35 3.61
C ILE A 65 -7.42 4.32 2.55
N ASN A 66 -8.35 5.30 2.58
CA ASN A 66 -9.46 5.31 1.63
C ASN A 66 -9.01 5.45 0.18
N ILE A 67 -7.83 6.00 -0.06
CA ILE A 67 -7.29 6.10 -1.42
C ILE A 67 -7.10 4.74 -2.09
N LEU A 68 -7.01 3.67 -1.30
CA LEU A 68 -6.77 2.35 -1.85
C LEU A 68 -7.86 1.88 -2.80
N GLU A 69 -9.09 2.43 -2.70
CA GLU A 69 -10.12 2.09 -3.67
C GLU A 69 -9.87 2.67 -5.06
N LYS A 70 -8.97 3.65 -5.15
CA LYS A 70 -8.67 4.34 -6.39
C LYS A 70 -7.31 4.00 -6.99
N VAL A 71 -6.50 3.22 -6.29
CA VAL A 71 -5.19 2.85 -6.82
C VAL A 71 -5.36 1.79 -7.91
N ASN A 72 -4.43 1.78 -8.86
CA ASN A 72 -4.49 0.87 -9.99
C ASN A 72 -3.28 -0.08 -9.97
N PHE A 73 -3.21 -0.89 -8.92
CA PHE A 73 -2.11 -1.85 -8.75
C PHE A 73 -2.60 -3.26 -9.05
N LYS A 74 -2.77 -3.54 -10.34
CA LYS A 74 -3.33 -4.84 -10.78
C LYS A 74 -2.43 -6.02 -10.47
N GLU A 75 -1.14 -5.80 -10.34
CA GLU A 75 -0.17 -6.86 -10.10
C GLU A 75 0.22 -6.98 -8.64
N LEU A 76 -0.39 -6.20 -7.75
CA LEU A 76 0.01 -6.16 -6.34
C LEU A 76 -0.26 -7.48 -5.66
N LYS A 77 0.77 -8.05 -5.05
CA LYS A 77 0.72 -9.33 -4.33
C LYS A 77 0.89 -9.14 -2.84
N GLN A 78 1.65 -8.14 -2.41
CA GLN A 78 1.90 -7.91 -1.00
C GLN A 78 1.74 -6.43 -0.68
N LEU A 79 0.96 -6.15 0.37
CA LEU A 79 0.76 -4.79 0.87
C LEU A 79 1.06 -4.78 2.36
N GLY A 80 2.12 -4.09 2.74
CA GLY A 80 2.53 -3.95 4.14
C GLY A 80 2.02 -2.66 4.73
N LEU A 81 1.25 -2.77 5.80
CA LEU A 81 0.68 -1.62 6.50
C LEU A 81 0.81 -1.77 8.03
N PHE A 82 1.70 -2.66 8.50
CA PHE A 82 1.79 -2.86 9.94
C PHE A 82 2.40 -1.64 10.64
N ASN A 83 2.08 -1.47 11.91
CA ASN A 83 2.57 -0.36 12.74
C ASN A 83 2.31 1.01 12.12
N ASN A 84 1.05 1.27 11.86
CA ASN A 84 0.55 2.59 11.46
C ASN A 84 -0.53 3.01 12.47
N ASN A 85 -1.40 3.93 12.08
CA ASN A 85 -2.48 4.42 12.92
C ASN A 85 -3.86 4.15 12.30
N ILE A 86 -3.97 3.04 11.56
CA ILE A 86 -5.19 2.69 10.84
C ILE A 86 -6.23 2.14 11.82
N SER A 87 -7.44 2.68 11.77
CA SER A 87 -8.56 2.17 12.57
C SER A 87 -9.72 1.73 11.69
N ASP A 88 -9.98 2.44 10.60
CA ASP A 88 -11.10 2.15 9.69
C ASP A 88 -10.59 1.43 8.45
N ILE A 89 -11.03 0.17 8.27
CA ILE A 89 -10.64 -0.64 7.13
C ILE A 89 -11.81 -0.95 6.21
N LYS A 90 -12.89 -0.16 6.28
CA LYS A 90 -14.06 -0.40 5.43
C LYS A 90 -13.76 -0.30 3.95
N VAL A 91 -12.76 0.48 3.58
CA VAL A 91 -12.36 0.63 2.19
C VAL A 91 -11.95 -0.70 1.55
N LEU A 92 -11.53 -1.66 2.36
CA LEU A 92 -11.09 -2.96 1.83
C LEU A 92 -12.20 -3.68 1.09
N GLU A 93 -13.46 -3.34 1.34
CA GLU A 93 -14.58 -3.87 0.59
C GLU A 93 -14.56 -3.41 -0.87
N LYS A 94 -13.95 -2.27 -1.13
CA LYS A 94 -13.99 -1.63 -2.45
C LYS A 94 -12.68 -1.72 -3.23
N VAL A 95 -11.63 -2.26 -2.63
CA VAL A 95 -10.35 -2.35 -3.32
C VAL A 95 -10.39 -3.49 -4.34
N LYS A 96 -9.55 -3.37 -5.38
CA LYS A 96 -9.57 -4.29 -6.51
C LYS A 96 -8.21 -4.94 -6.71
N PHE A 97 -7.64 -5.47 -5.64
CA PHE A 97 -6.35 -6.17 -5.69
C PHE A 97 -6.56 -7.63 -6.00
N GLU A 98 -6.72 -7.93 -7.29
CA GLU A 98 -7.07 -9.28 -7.72
C GLU A 98 -6.00 -10.33 -7.41
N LYS A 99 -4.74 -9.91 -7.33
CA LYS A 99 -3.62 -10.82 -7.09
C LYS A 99 -3.05 -10.75 -5.69
N LEU A 100 -3.70 -10.04 -4.79
CA LEU A 100 -3.18 -9.85 -3.45
C LEU A 100 -3.13 -11.16 -2.69
N GLU A 101 -1.94 -11.51 -2.20
CA GLU A 101 -1.69 -12.73 -1.43
C GLU A 101 -1.45 -12.44 0.04
N GLU A 102 -0.94 -11.25 0.35
CA GLU A 102 -0.54 -10.92 1.71
C GLU A 102 -0.88 -9.48 2.04
N LEU A 103 -1.59 -9.29 3.14
CA LEU A 103 -1.97 -7.97 3.66
C LEU A 103 -1.59 -7.93 5.13
N ASN A 104 -0.64 -7.08 5.49
CA ASN A 104 -0.08 -7.03 6.85
C ASN A 104 -0.62 -5.82 7.59
N LEU A 105 -1.47 -6.06 8.57
CA LEU A 105 -2.15 -5.02 9.34
C LEU A 105 -1.82 -4.99 10.84
N PRO A 106 -0.94 -5.85 11.39
CA PRO A 106 -0.72 -5.80 12.84
C PRO A 106 -0.14 -4.47 13.31
N GLY A 107 -0.31 -4.15 14.58
CA GLY A 107 0.22 -2.92 15.13
C GLY A 107 -0.55 -1.67 14.74
N ASN A 108 -1.80 -1.82 14.36
CA ASN A 108 -2.67 -0.69 14.07
C ASN A 108 -3.73 -0.56 15.18
N LYS A 109 -4.75 0.25 14.95
CA LYS A 109 -5.81 0.52 15.94
C LYS A 109 -7.15 0.01 15.46
N ILE A 110 -7.12 -1.10 14.73
CA ILE A 110 -8.33 -1.70 14.15
C ILE A 110 -9.10 -2.43 15.26
N SER A 111 -10.38 -2.10 15.40
CA SER A 111 -11.24 -2.75 16.39
C SER A 111 -12.38 -3.53 15.74
N ASP A 112 -12.75 -3.18 14.51
CA ASP A 112 -13.85 -3.82 13.79
C ASP A 112 -13.32 -4.50 12.54
N ILE A 113 -13.36 -5.83 12.52
CA ILE A 113 -12.90 -6.63 11.39
C ILE A 113 -14.05 -7.28 10.63
N ASN A 114 -15.29 -6.85 10.89
CA ASN A 114 -16.45 -7.46 10.24
C ASN A 114 -16.44 -7.29 8.72
N ILE A 115 -15.78 -6.23 8.23
CA ILE A 115 -15.67 -5.99 6.80
C ILE A 115 -14.95 -7.12 6.05
N LEU A 116 -14.13 -7.90 6.78
CA LEU A 116 -13.37 -8.97 6.14
C LEU A 116 -14.28 -10.06 5.56
N GLU A 117 -15.52 -10.15 6.01
CA GLU A 117 -16.50 -11.08 5.42
C GLU A 117 -16.84 -10.70 3.98
N LYS A 118 -16.68 -9.42 3.65
CA LYS A 118 -17.12 -8.88 2.35
C LYS A 118 -15.98 -8.64 1.38
N VAL A 119 -14.71 -8.81 1.82
CA VAL A 119 -13.60 -8.59 0.91
C VAL A 119 -13.45 -9.81 0.02
N ASN A 120 -13.09 -9.54 -1.24
CA ASN A 120 -12.97 -10.57 -2.25
C ASN A 120 -11.54 -10.61 -2.79
N PHE A 121 -10.63 -11.03 -1.94
CA PHE A 121 -9.24 -11.22 -2.33
C PHE A 121 -9.02 -12.69 -2.64
N GLN A 122 -9.09 -13.03 -3.92
CA GLN A 122 -9.06 -14.44 -4.35
C GLN A 122 -7.79 -15.17 -3.95
N GLU A 123 -6.69 -14.45 -3.88
CA GLU A 123 -5.39 -15.05 -3.60
C GLU A 123 -4.91 -14.84 -2.17
N LEU A 124 -5.70 -14.17 -1.32
CA LEU A 124 -5.26 -13.79 0.01
C LEU A 124 -5.01 -15.02 0.88
N LYS A 125 -3.82 -15.08 1.45
CA LYS A 125 -3.45 -16.08 2.44
C LYS A 125 -3.38 -15.39 3.79
N VAL A 126 -4.24 -15.80 4.71
CA VAL A 126 -4.28 -15.23 6.04
C VAL A 126 -3.38 -16.06 6.94
N PRO A 127 -2.36 -15.46 7.56
CA PRO A 127 -1.51 -16.19 8.49
C PRO A 127 -2.22 -16.53 9.76
#